data_a7be29276cf2e1f8aac43ac49fe6e44e
#
_entry.id   a7be29276cf2e1f8aac43ac49fe6e44e
#
_cell.length_a   1.000
_cell.length_b   1.000
_cell.length_c   1.000
_cell.angle_alpha   90.00
_cell.angle_beta   90.00
_cell.angle_gamma   90.00
#
_symmetry.space_group_name_H-M   'P 1'
#
loop_
_entity.id
_entity.type
_entity.pdbx_description
1 polymer ?
#
loop_
_entity_poly.entity_id
_entity_poly.type
_entity_poly.pdbx_seq_one_letter_code
_entity_poly.pdbx_strand_id
1 'polypeptide(L)'
;MFKITPFLLLLAQVCLSTSAAVPQLSTSCKRQTHQNGNLPNVTIFGTGGTIASKGTTNTQTTNYKVGVTIEALVEAVPELCDISNVSGLQVSNVDSGSINSTVLLNLARYINADTATPSSHGSVVTHGTDTLEETAFFLDLTVKTHKPVVITGAMRPSTAISADGPLNLYQSVKLAGSDEARDRGVLVVLNDRIGSAYTTTKNNANSLDTFYATEQGQLGFFINQVPKFYSTPSTPRNKPHFSTGEAESLPQVDILYGYQDANPALIEASVRSGARGIIFAGVGAGGWSKSGLDVAQRVYNETGIPMVFSRRTEDGFSGGDSIYSFQMTSGFLNPQKARIMLQLALLENYGNEKIRDLFDGQ
;
A
#
# COMPACT_ATOMS: atom_id res chain seq x y z
N MET A 1 -74.03 -9.42 -6.12
CA MET A 1 -72.76 -10.05 -6.49
C MET A 1 -71.85 -8.97 -7.04
N PHE A 2 -71.02 -8.37 -6.20
CA PHE A 2 -70.01 -7.40 -6.64
C PHE A 2 -68.61 -8.03 -6.44
N LYS A 3 -67.89 -8.19 -7.55
CA LYS A 3 -66.50 -8.67 -7.55
C LYS A 3 -65.57 -7.50 -7.24
N ILE A 4 -64.83 -7.59 -6.13
CA ILE A 4 -63.77 -6.66 -5.77
C ILE A 4 -62.45 -7.24 -6.31
N THR A 5 -61.81 -6.52 -7.21
CA THR A 5 -60.47 -6.81 -7.75
C THR A 5 -59.44 -6.16 -6.86
N PRO A 6 -58.38 -6.84 -6.36
CA PRO A 6 -57.35 -6.18 -5.59
C PRO A 6 -56.34 -5.48 -6.50
N PHE A 7 -56.13 -4.21 -6.25
CA PHE A 7 -55.10 -3.37 -6.86
C PHE A 7 -53.74 -3.70 -6.19
N LEU A 8 -52.81 -4.28 -6.94
CA LEU A 8 -51.46 -4.52 -6.49
C LEU A 8 -50.67 -3.20 -6.58
N LEU A 9 -50.35 -2.60 -5.44
CA LEU A 9 -49.43 -1.45 -5.36
C LEU A 9 -47.98 -1.97 -5.45
N LEU A 10 -47.33 -1.73 -6.58
CA LEU A 10 -45.90 -1.98 -6.76
C LEU A 10 -45.12 -0.81 -6.15
N LEU A 11 -44.60 -1.00 -4.94
CA LEU A 11 -43.63 -0.08 -4.31
C LEU A 11 -42.27 -0.27 -5.00
N ALA A 12 -41.93 0.64 -5.90
CA ALA A 12 -40.58 0.76 -6.40
C ALA A 12 -39.68 1.36 -5.31
N GLN A 13 -38.87 0.52 -4.66
CA GLN A 13 -37.77 0.99 -3.80
C GLN A 13 -36.70 1.61 -4.68
N VAL A 14 -36.63 2.95 -4.68
CA VAL A 14 -35.51 3.70 -5.22
C VAL A 14 -34.37 3.54 -4.23
N CYS A 15 -33.42 2.66 -4.52
CA CYS A 15 -32.12 2.64 -3.84
C CYS A 15 -31.38 3.93 -4.20
N LEU A 16 -31.45 4.92 -3.33
CA LEU A 16 -30.54 6.05 -3.32
C LEU A 16 -29.17 5.54 -2.84
N SER A 17 -28.31 5.17 -3.79
CA SER A 17 -26.90 4.99 -3.50
C SER A 17 -26.33 6.35 -3.11
N THR A 18 -26.08 6.58 -1.83
CA THR A 18 -25.26 7.70 -1.34
C THR A 18 -23.82 7.42 -1.74
N SER A 19 -23.42 7.83 -2.94
CA SER A 19 -22.00 7.87 -3.28
C SER A 19 -21.35 8.83 -2.28
N ALA A 20 -20.39 8.33 -1.48
CA ALA A 20 -19.58 9.19 -0.64
C ALA A 20 -18.94 10.28 -1.53
N ALA A 21 -19.22 11.53 -1.22
CA ALA A 21 -18.71 12.64 -2.00
C ALA A 21 -17.18 12.60 -1.97
N VAL A 22 -16.56 12.50 -3.15
CA VAL A 22 -15.10 12.63 -3.26
C VAL A 22 -14.74 14.04 -2.77
N PRO A 23 -13.81 14.17 -1.80
CA PRO A 23 -13.41 15.48 -1.30
C PRO A 23 -12.92 16.37 -2.44
N GLN A 24 -13.23 17.65 -2.36
CA GLN A 24 -12.88 18.62 -3.40
C GLN A 24 -11.34 18.73 -3.49
N LEU A 25 -10.79 18.49 -4.68
CA LEU A 25 -9.37 18.64 -4.96
C LEU A 25 -8.99 20.13 -4.85
N SER A 26 -7.96 20.45 -4.05
CA SER A 26 -7.36 21.79 -4.02
C SER A 26 -6.37 21.91 -5.18
N THR A 27 -6.46 22.99 -5.98
CA THR A 27 -5.42 23.33 -6.96
C THR A 27 -4.30 24.05 -6.25
N SER A 28 -3.08 23.54 -6.34
CA SER A 28 -1.96 23.99 -5.50
C SER A 28 -0.86 24.78 -6.26
N CYS A 29 -0.91 24.85 -7.60
CA CYS A 29 0.05 25.64 -8.37
C CYS A 29 -0.37 27.12 -8.49
N LYS A 30 0.02 27.96 -7.53
CA LYS A 30 -0.26 29.42 -7.55
C LYS A 30 0.33 30.17 -8.75
N ARG A 31 1.34 29.61 -9.43
CA ARG A 31 1.95 30.19 -10.65
C ARG A 31 1.13 30.01 -11.91
N GLN A 32 0.19 29.04 -11.91
CA GLN A 32 -0.67 28.77 -13.06
C GLN A 32 -2.05 29.34 -12.81
N THR A 33 -2.37 30.46 -13.44
CA THR A 33 -3.73 31.04 -13.45
C THR A 33 -4.71 30.19 -14.26
N HIS A 34 -4.20 29.31 -15.14
CA HIS A 34 -4.95 28.33 -15.93
C HIS A 34 -4.13 27.04 -16.08
N GLN A 35 -4.81 25.89 -16.20
CA GLN A 35 -4.15 24.64 -16.54
C GLN A 35 -3.46 24.76 -17.91
N ASN A 36 -2.21 24.32 -17.98
CA ASN A 36 -1.47 24.23 -19.24
C ASN A 36 -1.84 22.94 -19.96
N GLY A 37 -2.59 23.01 -21.05
CA GLY A 37 -3.04 21.83 -21.80
C GLY A 37 -1.92 20.93 -22.35
N ASN A 38 -0.67 21.39 -22.32
CA ASN A 38 0.50 20.60 -22.76
C ASN A 38 1.19 19.84 -21.62
N LEU A 39 0.75 20.05 -20.34
CA LEU A 39 1.31 19.37 -19.19
C LEU A 39 0.37 18.24 -18.70
N PRO A 40 0.94 17.12 -18.20
CA PRO A 40 0.13 16.06 -17.60
C PRO A 40 -0.57 16.55 -16.33
N ASN A 41 -1.77 16.04 -16.09
CA ASN A 41 -2.51 16.28 -14.85
C ASN A 41 -2.17 15.19 -13.84
N VAL A 42 -1.60 15.55 -12.71
CA VAL A 42 -1.18 14.63 -11.64
C VAL A 42 -1.84 15.02 -10.32
N THR A 43 -2.50 14.08 -9.67
CA THR A 43 -3.08 14.27 -8.35
C THR A 43 -2.16 13.71 -7.26
N ILE A 44 -1.88 14.52 -6.23
CA ILE A 44 -1.07 14.12 -5.07
C ILE A 44 -1.99 13.86 -3.87
N PHE A 45 -1.93 12.65 -3.33
CA PHE A 45 -2.66 12.21 -2.15
C PHE A 45 -1.73 12.25 -0.93
N GLY A 46 -1.97 13.19 0.00
CA GLY A 46 -1.17 13.33 1.21
C GLY A 46 -1.65 12.44 2.34
N THR A 47 -0.77 11.64 2.93
CA THR A 47 -1.10 10.82 4.12
C THR A 47 -0.33 11.25 5.38
N GLY A 48 0.68 12.11 5.26
CA GLY A 48 1.55 12.55 6.36
C GLY A 48 2.95 11.96 6.28
N GLY A 49 3.50 11.56 7.42
CA GLY A 49 4.85 10.99 7.52
C GLY A 49 5.97 12.02 7.54
N THR A 50 7.22 11.55 7.47
CA THR A 50 8.43 12.38 7.57
C THR A 50 8.52 13.46 6.49
N ILE A 51 8.08 13.17 5.28
CA ILE A 51 8.03 14.16 4.19
C ILE A 51 7.16 15.37 4.54
N ALA A 52 6.12 15.16 5.35
CA ALA A 52 5.22 16.18 5.88
C ALA A 52 5.58 16.63 7.30
N SER A 53 6.84 16.50 7.72
CA SER A 53 7.30 16.78 9.08
C SER A 53 8.28 17.93 9.14
N LYS A 54 8.32 18.60 10.31
CA LYS A 54 9.27 19.66 10.65
C LYS A 54 10.02 19.32 11.92
N GLY A 55 11.35 19.47 11.89
CA GLY A 55 12.21 19.50 13.06
C GLY A 55 12.29 20.90 13.67
N THR A 56 12.80 20.99 14.89
CA THR A 56 13.04 22.27 15.59
C THR A 56 14.37 22.92 15.18
N THR A 57 15.29 22.15 14.60
CA THR A 57 16.58 22.62 14.07
C THR A 57 16.87 21.96 12.73
N ASN A 58 17.73 22.58 11.93
CA ASN A 58 18.12 22.05 10.61
C ASN A 58 19.01 20.79 10.67
N THR A 59 19.55 20.47 11.84
CA THR A 59 20.36 19.26 12.07
C THR A 59 19.56 18.11 12.67
N GLN A 60 18.29 18.35 13.01
CA GLN A 60 17.40 17.34 13.58
C GLN A 60 16.92 16.36 12.51
N THR A 61 17.17 15.07 12.71
CA THR A 61 16.73 13.97 11.81
C THR A 61 15.82 12.94 12.51
N THR A 62 15.53 13.13 13.80
CA THR A 62 14.65 12.28 14.62
C THR A 62 13.74 13.14 15.50
N ASN A 63 12.68 12.58 16.09
CA ASN A 63 11.76 13.26 17.00
C ASN A 63 11.12 14.54 16.43
N TYR A 64 10.85 14.57 15.14
CA TYR A 64 10.13 15.63 14.45
C TYR A 64 8.61 15.40 14.53
N LYS A 65 7.83 16.42 14.16
CA LYS A 65 6.35 16.35 14.18
C LYS A 65 5.79 16.43 12.77
N VAL A 66 4.86 15.51 12.46
CA VAL A 66 4.02 15.59 11.27
C VAL A 66 3.07 16.80 11.42
N GLY A 67 2.81 17.52 10.35
CA GLY A 67 1.93 18.70 10.40
C GLY A 67 2.02 19.61 9.18
N VAL A 68 2.82 19.25 8.17
CA VAL A 68 2.84 19.96 6.89
C VAL A 68 1.70 19.43 6.03
N THR A 69 0.88 20.31 5.48
CA THR A 69 -0.22 19.93 4.57
C THR A 69 0.29 19.65 3.17
N ILE A 70 -0.52 19.02 2.33
CA ILE A 70 -0.16 18.73 0.94
C ILE A 70 0.06 20.02 0.14
N GLU A 71 -0.73 21.07 0.40
CA GLU A 71 -0.57 22.36 -0.23
C GLU A 71 0.80 22.97 0.09
N ALA A 72 1.22 22.92 1.36
CA ALA A 72 2.51 23.44 1.79
C ALA A 72 3.68 22.59 1.23
N LEU A 73 3.51 21.29 1.04
CA LEU A 73 4.50 20.44 0.36
C LEU A 73 4.67 20.84 -1.11
N VAL A 74 3.58 21.08 -1.83
CA VAL A 74 3.62 21.52 -3.23
C VAL A 74 4.20 22.92 -3.35
N GLU A 75 3.84 23.84 -2.44
CA GLU A 75 4.40 25.19 -2.41
C GLU A 75 5.92 25.20 -2.14
N ALA A 76 6.43 24.21 -1.41
CA ALA A 76 7.86 24.08 -1.12
C ALA A 76 8.69 23.58 -2.33
N VAL A 77 8.03 23.10 -3.39
CA VAL A 77 8.66 22.59 -4.63
C VAL A 77 7.99 23.25 -5.84
N PRO A 78 8.21 24.55 -6.09
CA PRO A 78 7.52 25.28 -7.15
C PRO A 78 7.81 24.75 -8.57
N GLU A 79 8.90 24.01 -8.76
CA GLU A 79 9.29 23.33 -10.00
C GLU A 79 8.26 22.28 -10.45
N LEU A 80 7.41 21.80 -9.54
CA LEU A 80 6.32 20.89 -9.89
C LEU A 80 5.37 21.49 -10.93
N CYS A 81 5.16 22.80 -10.86
CA CYS A 81 4.28 23.54 -11.77
C CYS A 81 4.85 23.67 -13.19
N ASP A 82 6.14 23.43 -13.37
CA ASP A 82 6.80 23.45 -14.68
C ASP A 82 6.68 22.12 -15.42
N ILE A 83 6.37 21.04 -14.69
CA ILE A 83 6.32 19.68 -15.23
C ILE A 83 4.92 19.03 -15.22
N SER A 84 3.97 19.59 -14.45
CA SER A 84 2.63 19.01 -14.31
C SER A 84 1.59 20.05 -13.87
N ASN A 85 0.35 19.84 -14.27
CA ASN A 85 -0.82 20.45 -13.61
C ASN A 85 -1.11 19.65 -12.34
N VAL A 86 -0.69 20.18 -11.19
CA VAL A 86 -0.78 19.47 -9.91
C VAL A 86 -2.08 19.79 -9.17
N SER A 87 -2.76 18.76 -8.70
CA SER A 87 -3.86 18.85 -7.74
C SER A 87 -3.46 18.11 -6.46
N GLY A 88 -3.95 18.53 -5.31
CA GLY A 88 -3.67 17.90 -4.01
C GLY A 88 -4.93 17.50 -3.26
N LEU A 89 -4.89 16.38 -2.56
CA LEU A 89 -5.91 15.91 -1.63
C LEU A 89 -5.26 15.37 -0.35
N GLN A 90 -5.57 15.97 0.80
CA GLN A 90 -5.15 15.46 2.09
C GLN A 90 -6.07 14.31 2.52
N VAL A 91 -5.58 13.08 2.51
CA VAL A 91 -6.34 11.89 2.93
C VAL A 91 -6.21 11.67 4.44
N SER A 92 -5.01 11.83 4.97
CA SER A 92 -4.69 11.85 6.39
C SER A 92 -3.42 12.68 6.64
N ASN A 93 -3.08 12.96 7.90
CA ASN A 93 -1.83 13.67 8.23
C ASN A 93 -1.26 13.11 9.53
N VAL A 94 -0.77 11.86 9.45
CA VAL A 94 -0.30 11.08 10.60
C VAL A 94 1.05 10.43 10.32
N ASP A 95 1.71 9.94 11.36
CA ASP A 95 2.84 9.02 11.19
C ASP A 95 2.37 7.72 10.55
N SER A 96 3.21 7.10 9.71
CA SER A 96 2.82 5.91 8.96
C SER A 96 2.44 4.72 9.84
N GLY A 97 3.00 4.61 11.03
CA GLY A 97 2.58 3.60 12.03
C GLY A 97 1.13 3.78 12.54
N SER A 98 0.52 4.95 12.29
CA SER A 98 -0.88 5.25 12.63
C SER A 98 -1.84 5.14 11.44
N ILE A 99 -1.37 4.77 10.27
CA ILE A 99 -2.23 4.48 9.12
C ILE A 99 -3.06 3.22 9.42
N ASN A 100 -4.37 3.34 9.28
CA ASN A 100 -5.31 2.26 9.54
C ASN A 100 -6.06 1.83 8.27
N SER A 101 -6.88 0.79 8.39
CA SER A 101 -7.65 0.25 7.25
C SER A 101 -8.58 1.27 6.59
N THR A 102 -9.18 2.18 7.36
CA THR A 102 -10.06 3.23 6.81
C THR A 102 -9.28 4.17 5.88
N VAL A 103 -8.07 4.58 6.28
CA VAL A 103 -7.19 5.41 5.44
C VAL A 103 -6.79 4.67 4.17
N LEU A 104 -6.39 3.39 4.27
CA LEU A 104 -6.02 2.56 3.11
C LEU A 104 -7.18 2.41 2.11
N LEU A 105 -8.36 2.08 2.61
CA LEU A 105 -9.56 1.88 1.79
C LEU A 105 -9.99 3.18 1.09
N ASN A 106 -9.98 4.30 1.81
CA ASN A 106 -10.27 5.62 1.22
C ASN A 106 -9.24 6.01 0.15
N LEU A 107 -7.96 5.77 0.42
CA LEU A 107 -6.87 6.06 -0.52
C LEU A 107 -7.06 5.26 -1.82
N ALA A 108 -7.36 3.97 -1.74
CA ALA A 108 -7.63 3.15 -2.92
C ALA A 108 -8.86 3.65 -3.70
N ARG A 109 -9.95 4.03 -3.02
CA ARG A 109 -11.15 4.59 -3.67
C ARG A 109 -10.85 5.89 -4.40
N TYR A 110 -10.12 6.82 -3.75
CA TYR A 110 -9.77 8.10 -4.35
C TYR A 110 -8.85 7.94 -5.56
N ILE A 111 -7.85 7.06 -5.49
CA ILE A 111 -6.95 6.79 -6.62
C ILE A 111 -7.70 6.11 -7.77
N ASN A 112 -8.57 5.12 -7.49
CA ASN A 112 -9.40 4.50 -8.53
C ASN A 112 -10.32 5.53 -9.21
N ALA A 113 -10.94 6.42 -8.45
CA ALA A 113 -11.78 7.50 -8.98
C ALA A 113 -10.98 8.51 -9.83
N ASP A 114 -9.82 8.95 -9.32
CA ASP A 114 -8.92 9.87 -10.04
C ASP A 114 -8.45 9.25 -11.36
N THR A 115 -7.90 8.03 -11.31
CA THR A 115 -7.36 7.36 -12.50
C THR A 115 -8.42 6.95 -13.51
N ALA A 116 -9.68 6.77 -13.10
CA ALA A 116 -10.80 6.59 -14.01
C ALA A 116 -11.16 7.87 -14.79
N THR A 117 -10.78 9.04 -14.30
CA THR A 117 -11.03 10.33 -14.96
C THR A 117 -10.18 10.45 -16.23
N PRO A 118 -10.76 10.69 -17.44
CA PRO A 118 -9.98 10.75 -18.68
C PRO A 118 -8.84 11.78 -18.66
N SER A 119 -9.02 12.89 -17.97
CA SER A 119 -8.01 13.96 -17.88
C SER A 119 -6.88 13.68 -16.90
N SER A 120 -7.00 12.74 -15.97
CA SER A 120 -5.90 12.34 -15.10
C SER A 120 -4.83 11.60 -15.90
N HIS A 121 -3.55 11.88 -15.64
CA HIS A 121 -2.41 11.16 -16.23
C HIS A 121 -1.80 10.17 -15.26
N GLY A 122 -1.84 10.47 -13.96
CA GLY A 122 -1.35 9.59 -12.91
C GLY A 122 -1.55 10.17 -11.52
N SER A 123 -1.27 9.37 -10.51
CA SER A 123 -1.45 9.70 -9.10
C SER A 123 -0.15 9.54 -8.33
N VAL A 124 0.10 10.41 -7.36
CA VAL A 124 1.21 10.33 -6.41
C VAL A 124 0.67 10.22 -4.99
N VAL A 125 1.27 9.37 -4.16
CA VAL A 125 0.98 9.29 -2.73
C VAL A 125 2.21 9.72 -1.96
N THR A 126 2.08 10.71 -1.07
CA THR A 126 3.12 11.04 -0.08
C THR A 126 2.84 10.33 1.22
N HIS A 127 3.82 9.61 1.76
CA HIS A 127 3.64 8.69 2.88
C HIS A 127 4.83 8.71 3.85
N GLY A 128 4.63 8.27 5.08
CA GLY A 128 5.73 8.00 6.00
C GLY A 128 6.42 6.68 5.67
N THR A 129 7.74 6.64 5.82
CA THR A 129 8.56 5.54 5.28
C THR A 129 8.43 4.20 6.02
N ASP A 130 7.96 4.18 7.29
CA ASP A 130 7.99 2.94 8.10
C ASP A 130 7.01 1.88 7.62
N THR A 131 5.83 2.28 7.13
CA THR A 131 4.83 1.35 6.55
C THR A 131 4.51 1.65 5.08
N LEU A 132 5.36 2.42 4.40
CA LEU A 132 5.19 2.78 2.99
C LEU A 132 5.03 1.54 2.11
N GLU A 133 5.84 0.52 2.32
CA GLU A 133 5.80 -0.72 1.54
C GLU A 133 4.47 -1.47 1.68
N GLU A 134 3.84 -1.41 2.86
CA GLU A 134 2.53 -2.01 3.11
C GLU A 134 1.43 -1.28 2.34
N THR A 135 1.40 0.05 2.42
CA THR A 135 0.46 0.87 1.65
C THR A 135 0.69 0.71 0.14
N ALA A 136 1.95 0.69 -0.30
CA ALA A 136 2.30 0.48 -1.70
C ALA A 136 1.76 -0.86 -2.23
N PHE A 137 1.99 -1.94 -1.49
CA PHE A 137 1.53 -3.27 -1.84
C PHE A 137 -0.01 -3.37 -1.81
N PHE A 138 -0.66 -2.79 -0.82
CA PHE A 138 -2.12 -2.71 -0.75
C PHE A 138 -2.71 -2.02 -1.99
N LEU A 139 -2.17 -0.87 -2.38
CA LEU A 139 -2.60 -0.14 -3.56
C LEU A 139 -2.33 -0.93 -4.85
N ASP A 140 -1.21 -1.62 -4.93
CA ASP A 140 -0.84 -2.44 -6.09
C ASP A 140 -1.81 -3.61 -6.33
N LEU A 141 -2.46 -4.09 -5.26
CA LEU A 141 -3.46 -5.14 -5.31
C LEU A 141 -4.91 -4.64 -5.45
N THR A 142 -5.18 -3.35 -5.20
CA THR A 142 -6.57 -2.82 -5.13
C THR A 142 -6.87 -1.69 -6.11
N VAL A 143 -5.85 -1.08 -6.70
CA VAL A 143 -6.03 -0.05 -7.73
C VAL A 143 -5.99 -0.68 -9.12
N LYS A 144 -7.08 -0.51 -9.87
CA LYS A 144 -7.23 -1.05 -11.21
C LYS A 144 -7.07 0.05 -12.26
N THR A 145 -5.84 0.25 -12.73
CA THR A 145 -5.54 1.28 -13.71
C THR A 145 -4.33 0.91 -14.57
N HIS A 146 -4.27 1.46 -15.80
CA HIS A 146 -3.08 1.46 -16.65
C HIS A 146 -2.22 2.71 -16.46
N LYS A 147 -2.73 3.70 -15.71
CA LYS A 147 -2.03 4.96 -15.44
C LYS A 147 -1.02 4.77 -14.31
N PRO A 148 0.08 5.56 -14.31
CA PRO A 148 1.06 5.49 -13.24
C PRO A 148 0.46 5.84 -11.88
N VAL A 149 0.76 5.02 -10.88
CA VAL A 149 0.54 5.31 -9.47
C VAL A 149 1.87 5.21 -8.76
N VAL A 150 2.31 6.29 -8.14
CA VAL A 150 3.63 6.41 -7.54
C VAL A 150 3.47 6.71 -6.05
N ILE A 151 4.17 5.99 -5.19
CA ILE A 151 4.24 6.29 -3.76
C ILE A 151 5.66 6.71 -3.39
N THR A 152 5.75 7.74 -2.55
CA THR A 152 7.01 8.32 -2.09
C THR A 152 6.95 8.78 -0.65
N GLY A 153 8.12 9.05 -0.08
CA GLY A 153 8.27 9.56 1.27
C GLY A 153 9.59 10.31 1.42
N ALA A 154 10.00 10.53 2.66
CA ALA A 154 11.31 11.08 2.98
C ALA A 154 11.87 10.45 4.24
N MET A 155 13.18 10.26 4.28
CA MET A 155 13.90 9.79 5.48
C MET A 155 14.30 10.95 6.39
N ARG A 156 14.30 12.19 5.89
CA ARG A 156 14.63 13.41 6.63
C ARG A 156 13.44 14.38 6.63
N PRO A 157 13.19 15.10 7.74
CA PRO A 157 12.14 16.11 7.79
C PRO A 157 12.45 17.27 6.85
N SER A 158 11.42 18.00 6.43
CA SER A 158 11.53 19.09 5.45
C SER A 158 12.48 20.22 5.86
N THR A 159 12.75 20.38 7.17
CA THR A 159 13.67 21.38 7.72
C THR A 159 15.13 20.94 7.77
N ALA A 160 15.42 19.64 7.54
CA ALA A 160 16.77 19.12 7.67
C ALA A 160 17.70 19.65 6.56
N ILE A 161 18.98 19.84 6.90
CA ILE A 161 20.04 20.05 5.88
C ILE A 161 20.04 18.80 4.98
N SER A 162 20.00 18.99 3.67
CA SER A 162 19.88 17.90 2.69
C SER A 162 18.62 17.04 2.88
N ALA A 163 17.46 17.68 3.14
CA ALA A 163 16.16 17.02 3.11
C ALA A 163 15.96 16.34 1.74
N ASP A 164 15.55 15.07 1.75
CA ASP A 164 15.36 14.26 0.55
C ASP A 164 13.95 14.38 -0.05
N GLY A 165 12.98 14.84 0.76
CA GLY A 165 11.56 14.92 0.36
C GLY A 165 11.29 15.74 -0.90
N PRO A 166 11.85 16.96 -1.05
CA PRO A 166 11.59 17.80 -2.23
C PRO A 166 11.93 17.10 -3.56
N LEU A 167 13.11 16.47 -3.64
CA LEU A 167 13.54 15.77 -4.86
C LEU A 167 12.73 14.49 -5.08
N ASN A 168 12.47 13.72 -4.04
CA ASN A 168 11.63 12.53 -4.12
C ASN A 168 10.21 12.87 -4.63
N LEU A 169 9.62 13.97 -4.16
CA LEU A 169 8.32 14.44 -4.63
C LEU A 169 8.36 14.88 -6.11
N TYR A 170 9.37 15.66 -6.50
CA TYR A 170 9.55 16.10 -7.88
C TYR A 170 9.65 14.91 -8.84
N GLN A 171 10.50 13.95 -8.53
CA GLN A 171 10.68 12.73 -9.31
C GLN A 171 9.39 11.90 -9.42
N SER A 172 8.66 11.79 -8.31
CA SER A 172 7.39 11.08 -8.26
C SER A 172 6.32 11.70 -9.15
N VAL A 173 6.18 13.03 -9.13
CA VAL A 173 5.24 13.75 -9.99
C VAL A 173 5.65 13.63 -11.46
N LYS A 174 6.95 13.75 -11.76
CA LYS A 174 7.46 13.58 -13.10
C LYS A 174 7.20 12.17 -13.65
N LEU A 175 7.39 11.14 -12.82
CA LEU A 175 7.12 9.75 -13.18
C LEU A 175 5.64 9.50 -13.38
N ALA A 176 4.78 10.04 -12.50
CA ALA A 176 3.33 9.89 -12.61
C ALA A 176 2.75 10.55 -13.88
N GLY A 177 3.42 11.55 -14.42
CA GLY A 177 3.08 12.17 -15.72
C GLY A 177 3.70 11.50 -16.94
N SER A 178 4.48 10.41 -16.79
CA SER A 178 5.22 9.77 -17.87
C SER A 178 4.50 8.55 -18.43
N ASP A 179 4.38 8.45 -19.75
CA ASP A 179 3.83 7.27 -20.40
C ASP A 179 4.70 6.01 -20.21
N GLU A 180 6.02 6.16 -20.03
CA GLU A 180 6.93 5.05 -19.75
C GLU A 180 6.64 4.33 -18.41
N ALA A 181 5.92 4.98 -17.49
CA ALA A 181 5.54 4.43 -16.20
C ALA A 181 4.20 3.68 -16.23
N ARG A 182 3.49 3.66 -17.37
CA ARG A 182 2.20 2.95 -17.52
C ARG A 182 2.40 1.43 -17.43
N ASP A 183 1.36 0.74 -16.97
CA ASP A 183 1.26 -0.73 -16.92
C ASP A 183 2.35 -1.40 -16.05
N ARG A 184 2.93 -0.67 -15.09
CA ARG A 184 3.97 -1.19 -14.19
C ARG A 184 3.48 -1.49 -12.77
N GLY A 185 2.17 -1.38 -12.52
CA GLY A 185 1.61 -1.42 -11.16
C GLY A 185 1.97 -0.17 -10.37
N VAL A 186 1.93 -0.25 -9.05
CA VAL A 186 2.32 0.84 -8.16
C VAL A 186 3.84 0.89 -8.04
N LEU A 187 4.40 2.08 -8.23
CA LEU A 187 5.84 2.34 -8.21
C LEU A 187 6.26 3.02 -6.92
N VAL A 188 7.37 2.59 -6.33
CA VAL A 188 7.99 3.21 -5.16
C VAL A 188 9.18 4.06 -5.62
N VAL A 189 9.16 5.36 -5.29
CA VAL A 189 10.21 6.30 -5.70
C VAL A 189 10.80 7.01 -4.50
N LEU A 190 12.04 6.69 -4.17
CA LEU A 190 12.89 7.40 -3.21
C LEU A 190 14.35 7.27 -3.63
N ASN A 191 15.16 8.30 -3.34
CA ASN A 191 16.60 8.28 -3.51
C ASN A 191 17.03 7.86 -4.93
N ASP A 192 16.44 8.51 -5.96
CA ASP A 192 16.65 8.27 -7.39
C ASP A 192 16.24 6.87 -7.90
N ARG A 193 15.71 5.99 -7.06
CA ARG A 193 15.33 4.61 -7.43
C ARG A 193 13.85 4.50 -7.76
N ILE A 194 13.54 3.63 -8.73
CA ILE A 194 12.18 3.26 -9.12
C ILE A 194 12.01 1.77 -8.84
N GLY A 195 11.26 1.44 -7.79
CA GLY A 195 10.98 0.06 -7.39
C GLY A 195 9.53 -0.34 -7.68
N SER A 196 9.29 -1.66 -7.73
CA SER A 196 7.94 -2.21 -7.72
C SER A 196 7.38 -2.25 -6.31
N ALA A 197 6.15 -1.82 -6.08
CA ALA A 197 5.47 -1.98 -4.80
C ALA A 197 5.39 -3.46 -4.36
N TYR A 198 5.36 -4.37 -5.32
CA TYR A 198 5.26 -5.80 -5.04
C TYR A 198 6.51 -6.35 -4.32
N THR A 199 7.70 -5.90 -4.71
CA THR A 199 8.98 -6.46 -4.24
C THR A 199 9.80 -5.53 -3.36
N THR A 200 9.60 -4.20 -3.48
CA THR A 200 10.38 -3.21 -2.71
C THR A 200 10.02 -3.23 -1.23
N THR A 201 11.04 -3.22 -0.35
CA THR A 201 10.88 -3.17 1.10
C THR A 201 11.84 -2.15 1.73
N LYS A 202 11.56 -1.69 2.96
CA LYS A 202 12.44 -0.81 3.73
C LYS A 202 13.48 -1.66 4.47
N ASN A 203 14.72 -1.67 4.00
CA ASN A 203 15.78 -2.55 4.51
C ASN A 203 16.64 -1.91 5.60
N ASN A 204 16.61 -0.57 5.72
CA ASN A 204 17.41 0.14 6.71
C ASN A 204 16.55 1.19 7.43
N ALA A 205 16.69 1.25 8.75
CA ALA A 205 15.91 2.18 9.57
C ALA A 205 16.31 3.66 9.41
N ASN A 206 17.52 3.98 8.96
CA ASN A 206 18.08 5.34 9.04
C ASN A 206 18.65 5.86 7.73
N SER A 207 19.13 4.99 6.82
CA SER A 207 19.76 5.39 5.56
C SER A 207 18.73 5.99 4.60
N LEU A 208 19.15 7.01 3.82
CA LEU A 208 18.35 7.50 2.68
C LEU A 208 18.17 6.42 1.62
N ASP A 209 19.23 5.65 1.38
CA ASP A 209 19.22 4.51 0.48
C ASP A 209 18.74 3.28 1.23
N THR A 210 17.42 3.11 1.32
CA THR A 210 16.80 2.10 2.18
C THR A 210 15.70 1.27 1.51
N PHE A 211 15.15 1.69 0.39
CA PHE A 211 14.10 0.95 -0.29
C PHE A 211 14.67 0.10 -1.43
N TYR A 212 14.69 -1.21 -1.20
CA TYR A 212 15.26 -2.19 -2.15
C TYR A 212 14.30 -3.34 -2.42
N ALA A 213 14.53 -3.98 -3.56
CA ALA A 213 14.14 -5.35 -3.86
C ALA A 213 15.46 -6.12 -4.06
N THR A 214 15.99 -6.72 -3.01
CA THR A 214 17.37 -7.22 -2.97
C THR A 214 17.64 -8.28 -4.05
N GLU A 215 16.72 -9.22 -4.24
CA GLU A 215 16.86 -10.29 -5.22
C GLU A 215 16.27 -9.93 -6.59
N GLN A 216 15.11 -9.24 -6.62
CA GLN A 216 14.40 -8.92 -7.86
C GLN A 216 14.94 -7.65 -8.55
N GLY A 217 15.64 -6.80 -7.80
CA GLY A 217 16.22 -5.54 -8.28
C GLY A 217 15.19 -4.41 -8.43
N GLN A 218 15.71 -3.27 -8.87
CA GLN A 218 14.90 -2.08 -9.17
C GLN A 218 14.37 -2.15 -10.61
N LEU A 219 13.23 -1.51 -10.86
CA LEU A 219 12.67 -1.38 -12.19
C LEU A 219 13.42 -0.34 -13.04
N GLY A 220 14.01 0.67 -12.38
CA GLY A 220 14.68 1.78 -13.03
C GLY A 220 15.27 2.77 -12.05
N PHE A 221 15.65 3.93 -12.55
CA PHE A 221 16.48 4.94 -11.90
C PHE A 221 16.22 6.30 -12.49
N PHE A 222 16.42 7.36 -11.74
CA PHE A 222 16.49 8.71 -12.25
C PHE A 222 17.93 9.11 -12.56
N ILE A 223 18.18 9.63 -13.76
CA ILE A 223 19.44 10.24 -14.15
C ILE A 223 19.15 11.66 -14.63
N ASN A 224 19.68 12.65 -13.91
CA ASN A 224 19.39 14.06 -14.17
C ASN A 224 17.87 14.33 -14.31
N GLN A 225 17.10 13.80 -13.38
CA GLN A 225 15.63 13.92 -13.29
C GLN A 225 14.86 13.31 -14.50
N VAL A 226 15.51 12.43 -15.26
CA VAL A 226 14.88 11.67 -16.34
C VAL A 226 14.75 10.22 -15.90
N PRO A 227 13.53 9.64 -15.81
CA PRO A 227 13.37 8.23 -15.47
C PRO A 227 13.97 7.35 -16.57
N LYS A 228 14.66 6.28 -16.16
CA LYS A 228 15.22 5.26 -17.04
C LYS A 228 14.82 3.89 -16.53
N PHE A 229 14.05 3.15 -17.30
CA PHE A 229 13.68 1.78 -16.97
C PHE A 229 14.61 0.77 -17.63
N TYR A 230 14.89 -0.33 -16.92
CA TYR A 230 15.73 -1.41 -17.42
C TYR A 230 14.99 -2.33 -18.42
N SER A 231 13.66 -2.41 -18.29
CA SER A 231 12.83 -3.33 -19.06
C SER A 231 11.51 -2.71 -19.49
N THR A 232 10.84 -3.34 -20.44
CA THR A 232 9.45 -3.05 -20.77
C THR A 232 8.53 -3.29 -19.56
N PRO A 233 7.30 -2.74 -19.52
CA PRO A 233 6.34 -3.02 -18.46
C PRO A 233 6.13 -4.52 -18.28
N SER A 234 6.19 -4.97 -17.03
CA SER A 234 5.88 -6.33 -16.63
C SER A 234 5.25 -6.32 -15.24
N THR A 235 4.40 -7.29 -14.97
CA THR A 235 3.78 -7.49 -13.66
C THR A 235 4.26 -8.80 -13.07
N PRO A 236 4.29 -8.94 -11.74
CA PRO A 236 4.57 -10.21 -11.08
C PRO A 236 3.63 -11.32 -11.60
N ARG A 237 4.18 -12.52 -11.72
CA ARG A 237 3.41 -13.69 -12.14
C ARG A 237 2.23 -13.90 -11.17
N ASN A 238 1.05 -14.19 -11.73
CA ASN A 238 -0.17 -14.46 -10.96
C ASN A 238 -0.58 -13.36 -9.97
N LYS A 239 -0.12 -12.12 -10.17
CA LYS A 239 -0.50 -10.99 -9.32
C LYS A 239 -2.03 -10.87 -9.26
N PRO A 240 -2.66 -11.02 -8.08
CA PRO A 240 -4.09 -10.89 -7.94
C PRO A 240 -4.53 -9.43 -7.97
N HIS A 241 -5.81 -9.23 -8.20
CA HIS A 241 -6.49 -7.95 -7.98
C HIS A 241 -7.70 -8.19 -7.09
N PHE A 242 -7.87 -7.36 -6.06
CA PHE A 242 -8.98 -7.43 -5.11
C PHE A 242 -9.87 -6.20 -5.23
N SER A 243 -11.17 -6.40 -5.09
CA SER A 243 -12.12 -5.30 -4.98
C SER A 243 -12.34 -4.96 -3.51
N THR A 244 -12.13 -3.71 -3.15
CA THR A 244 -12.44 -3.25 -1.77
C THR A 244 -13.90 -2.85 -1.58
N GLY A 245 -14.66 -2.68 -2.67
CA GLY A 245 -16.08 -2.29 -2.62
C GLY A 245 -16.34 -1.13 -1.64
N GLU A 246 -17.39 -1.27 -0.85
CA GLU A 246 -17.79 -0.30 0.20
C GLU A 246 -17.26 -0.69 1.59
N ALA A 247 -16.24 -1.55 1.67
CA ALA A 247 -15.68 -1.97 2.96
C ALA A 247 -15.18 -0.76 3.78
N GLU A 248 -15.51 -0.74 5.06
CA GLU A 248 -15.10 0.31 6.00
C GLU A 248 -13.86 -0.08 6.81
N SER A 249 -13.58 -1.39 6.88
CA SER A 249 -12.43 -1.95 7.59
C SER A 249 -11.91 -3.22 6.91
N LEU A 250 -10.65 -3.57 7.20
CA LEU A 250 -10.04 -4.84 6.79
C LEU A 250 -10.15 -5.85 7.94
N PRO A 251 -10.27 -7.16 7.64
CA PRO A 251 -10.19 -8.21 8.64
C PRO A 251 -8.91 -8.13 9.46
N GLN A 252 -8.97 -8.40 10.76
CA GLN A 252 -7.77 -8.47 11.58
C GLN A 252 -6.95 -9.70 11.18
N VAL A 253 -5.68 -9.47 10.85
CA VAL A 253 -4.67 -10.51 10.62
C VAL A 253 -3.43 -10.11 11.39
N ASP A 254 -2.98 -10.98 12.28
CA ASP A 254 -1.82 -10.70 13.14
C ASP A 254 -0.55 -11.33 12.56
N ILE A 255 0.59 -10.69 12.82
CA ILE A 255 1.91 -11.24 12.52
C ILE A 255 2.54 -11.70 13.82
N LEU A 256 2.86 -12.99 13.94
CA LEU A 256 3.60 -13.55 15.06
C LEU A 256 5.06 -13.72 14.67
N TYR A 257 5.96 -13.09 15.43
CA TYR A 257 7.39 -13.11 15.15
C TYR A 257 8.06 -14.32 15.81
N GLY A 258 8.74 -15.14 15.02
CA GLY A 258 9.45 -16.34 15.46
C GLY A 258 10.81 -16.02 16.09
N TYR A 259 11.09 -16.61 17.25
CA TYR A 259 12.36 -16.53 17.98
C TYR A 259 12.60 -17.83 18.76
N GLN A 260 13.79 -17.99 19.34
CA GLN A 260 14.07 -19.14 20.21
C GLN A 260 13.11 -19.15 21.39
N ASP A 261 12.50 -20.30 21.67
CA ASP A 261 11.51 -20.47 22.76
C ASP A 261 10.31 -19.52 22.64
N ALA A 262 9.83 -19.27 21.40
CA ALA A 262 8.66 -18.44 21.17
C ALA A 262 7.42 -19.02 21.89
N ASN A 263 6.74 -18.18 22.66
CA ASN A 263 5.59 -18.58 23.46
C ASN A 263 4.40 -19.04 22.59
N PRO A 264 4.03 -20.34 22.59
CA PRO A 264 2.93 -20.86 21.78
C PRO A 264 1.55 -20.26 22.13
N ALA A 265 1.36 -19.77 23.36
CA ALA A 265 0.10 -19.19 23.81
C ALA A 265 -0.27 -17.89 23.06
N LEU A 266 0.69 -17.25 22.35
CA LEU A 266 0.42 -16.07 21.51
C LEU A 266 -0.49 -16.41 20.33
N ILE A 267 -0.46 -17.65 19.82
CA ILE A 267 -1.34 -18.11 18.74
C ILE A 267 -2.81 -18.05 19.19
N GLU A 268 -3.11 -18.63 20.36
CA GLU A 268 -4.46 -18.59 20.93
C GLU A 268 -4.88 -17.18 21.34
N ALA A 269 -3.94 -16.39 21.87
CA ALA A 269 -4.20 -15.01 22.24
C ALA A 269 -4.60 -14.15 21.05
N SER A 270 -3.93 -14.30 19.90
CA SER A 270 -4.29 -13.65 18.65
C SER A 270 -5.73 -13.97 18.23
N VAL A 271 -6.10 -15.25 18.22
CA VAL A 271 -7.47 -15.67 17.87
C VAL A 271 -8.50 -15.15 18.86
N ARG A 272 -8.21 -15.21 20.16
CA ARG A 272 -9.10 -14.65 21.19
C ARG A 272 -9.29 -13.13 21.08
N SER A 273 -8.29 -12.42 20.53
CA SER A 273 -8.39 -10.97 20.27
C SER A 273 -9.14 -10.62 19.00
N GLY A 274 -9.60 -11.62 18.22
CA GLY A 274 -10.42 -11.43 17.03
C GLY A 274 -9.69 -11.61 15.70
N ALA A 275 -8.46 -12.13 15.69
CA ALA A 275 -7.74 -12.40 14.44
C ALA A 275 -8.52 -13.41 13.58
N ARG A 276 -8.68 -13.06 12.30
CA ARG A 276 -9.32 -13.88 11.27
C ARG A 276 -8.29 -14.66 10.43
N GLY A 277 -7.00 -14.41 10.66
CA GLY A 277 -5.87 -15.09 10.05
C GLY A 277 -4.58 -14.77 10.80
N ILE A 278 -3.57 -15.60 10.64
CA ILE A 278 -2.25 -15.44 11.28
C ILE A 278 -1.15 -15.59 10.23
N ILE A 279 -0.20 -14.66 10.27
CA ILE A 279 1.06 -14.76 9.56
C ILE A 279 2.16 -15.12 10.57
N PHE A 280 2.91 -16.15 10.29
CA PHE A 280 4.09 -16.52 11.06
C PHE A 280 5.33 -15.94 10.37
N ALA A 281 5.97 -14.92 10.97
CA ALA A 281 7.29 -14.47 10.56
C ALA A 281 8.35 -15.44 11.11
N GLY A 282 8.48 -16.59 10.46
CA GLY A 282 9.24 -17.73 10.93
C GLY A 282 10.75 -17.59 10.79
N VAL A 283 11.49 -18.46 11.44
CA VAL A 283 12.95 -18.53 11.34
C VAL A 283 13.37 -19.17 10.01
N GLY A 284 14.48 -18.72 9.43
CA GLY A 284 14.92 -19.19 8.10
C GLY A 284 13.82 -19.02 7.06
N ALA A 285 13.48 -20.06 6.34
CA ALA A 285 12.46 -20.10 5.28
C ALA A 285 11.01 -20.28 5.81
N GLY A 286 10.70 -19.79 7.00
CA GLY A 286 9.36 -19.85 7.59
C GLY A 286 9.21 -20.92 8.69
N GLY A 287 10.33 -21.44 9.24
CA GLY A 287 10.31 -22.46 10.30
C GLY A 287 9.69 -21.98 11.61
N TRP A 288 9.09 -22.90 12.36
CA TRP A 288 8.49 -22.64 13.68
C TRP A 288 8.79 -23.80 14.64
N SER A 289 8.68 -23.55 15.98
CA SER A 289 8.92 -24.58 16.98
C SER A 289 7.85 -25.67 16.92
N LYS A 290 8.23 -26.93 17.26
CA LYS A 290 7.27 -28.05 17.28
C LYS A 290 6.10 -27.75 18.23
N SER A 291 6.36 -27.26 19.44
CA SER A 291 5.30 -26.90 20.40
C SER A 291 4.35 -25.82 19.86
N GLY A 292 4.86 -24.84 19.11
CA GLY A 292 4.04 -23.84 18.44
C GLY A 292 3.21 -24.42 17.29
N LEU A 293 3.78 -25.33 16.48
CA LEU A 293 3.05 -26.03 15.41
C LEU A 293 1.93 -26.93 15.97
N ASP A 294 2.15 -27.61 17.09
CA ASP A 294 1.12 -28.43 17.74
C ASP A 294 -0.07 -27.55 18.22
N VAL A 295 0.20 -26.36 18.76
CA VAL A 295 -0.83 -25.37 19.13
C VAL A 295 -1.53 -24.82 17.88
N ALA A 296 -0.78 -24.44 16.84
CA ALA A 296 -1.33 -23.93 15.58
C ALA A 296 -2.28 -24.97 14.93
N GLN A 297 -1.87 -26.24 14.88
CA GLN A 297 -2.72 -27.33 14.36
C GLN A 297 -4.03 -27.46 15.14
N ARG A 298 -3.96 -27.41 16.48
CA ARG A 298 -5.16 -27.46 17.33
C ARG A 298 -6.08 -26.29 17.06
N VAL A 299 -5.55 -25.06 17.06
CA VAL A 299 -6.31 -23.85 16.78
C VAL A 299 -6.94 -23.90 15.40
N TYR A 300 -6.19 -24.36 14.38
CA TYR A 300 -6.74 -24.54 13.04
C TYR A 300 -7.90 -25.54 13.01
N ASN A 301 -7.76 -26.68 13.67
CA ASN A 301 -8.83 -27.70 13.74
C ASN A 301 -10.09 -27.17 14.42
N GLU A 302 -9.95 -26.29 15.41
CA GLU A 302 -11.06 -25.70 16.18
C GLU A 302 -11.73 -24.55 15.43
N THR A 303 -10.99 -23.75 14.69
CA THR A 303 -11.46 -22.47 14.15
C THR A 303 -11.48 -22.37 12.63
N GLY A 304 -10.65 -23.17 11.93
CA GLY A 304 -10.48 -23.12 10.50
C GLY A 304 -9.79 -21.86 9.98
N ILE A 305 -9.22 -20.99 10.82
CA ILE A 305 -8.60 -19.74 10.39
C ILE A 305 -7.34 -20.01 9.54
N PRO A 306 -7.12 -19.30 8.44
CA PRO A 306 -5.92 -19.48 7.61
C PRO A 306 -4.65 -19.05 8.35
N MET A 307 -3.60 -19.83 8.15
CA MET A 307 -2.28 -19.62 8.76
C MET A 307 -1.21 -19.68 7.67
N VAL A 308 -0.51 -18.57 7.45
CA VAL A 308 0.50 -18.43 6.41
C VAL A 308 1.88 -18.27 7.05
N PHE A 309 2.82 -19.09 6.60
CA PHE A 309 4.20 -19.12 7.08
C PHE A 309 5.08 -18.33 6.12
N SER A 310 5.60 -17.23 6.60
CA SER A 310 6.55 -16.33 5.94
C SER A 310 7.88 -16.36 6.69
N ARG A 311 8.87 -15.64 6.17
CA ARG A 311 10.21 -15.54 6.76
C ARG A 311 10.36 -14.28 7.61
N ARG A 312 11.23 -14.31 8.62
CA ARG A 312 11.70 -13.11 9.32
C ARG A 312 13.03 -12.58 8.77
N THR A 313 13.65 -13.31 7.85
CA THR A 313 14.83 -12.84 7.11
C THR A 313 14.43 -11.74 6.15
N GLU A 314 15.37 -10.86 5.82
CA GLU A 314 15.13 -9.73 4.93
C GLU A 314 14.61 -10.19 3.57
N ASP A 315 15.21 -11.23 3.00
CA ASP A 315 14.84 -11.76 1.69
C ASP A 315 14.81 -13.30 1.68
N GLY A 316 14.48 -13.90 0.54
CA GLY A 316 14.40 -15.33 0.29
C GLY A 316 12.98 -15.83 0.04
N PHE A 317 12.85 -17.14 -0.13
CA PHE A 317 11.60 -17.82 -0.45
C PHE A 317 11.11 -18.67 0.73
N SER A 318 9.86 -18.50 1.12
CA SER A 318 9.18 -19.37 2.09
C SER A 318 8.32 -20.37 1.32
N GLY A 319 8.73 -21.62 1.29
CA GLY A 319 8.05 -22.68 0.55
C GLY A 319 8.63 -24.06 0.87
N GLY A 320 8.14 -25.08 0.24
CA GLY A 320 8.55 -26.46 0.42
C GLY A 320 7.40 -27.34 0.87
N ASP A 321 7.68 -28.64 1.07
CA ASP A 321 6.68 -29.60 1.51
C ASP A 321 6.20 -29.26 2.91
N SER A 322 4.95 -28.80 3.01
CA SER A 322 4.31 -28.53 4.30
C SER A 322 4.10 -29.85 5.05
N ILE A 323 4.63 -29.96 6.26
CA ILE A 323 4.47 -31.15 7.12
C ILE A 323 3.01 -31.29 7.56
N TYR A 324 2.31 -30.17 7.70
CA TYR A 324 0.92 -30.11 8.15
C TYR A 324 0.03 -29.51 7.07
N SER A 325 -1.13 -30.12 6.85
CA SER A 325 -2.09 -29.69 5.82
C SER A 325 -2.63 -28.26 6.01
N PHE A 326 -2.58 -27.71 7.22
CA PHE A 326 -3.01 -26.35 7.50
C PHE A 326 -1.99 -25.28 7.11
N GLN A 327 -0.72 -25.64 6.96
CA GLN A 327 0.33 -24.69 6.61
C GLN A 327 0.18 -24.22 5.17
N MET A 328 0.18 -22.91 4.98
CA MET A 328 0.32 -22.23 3.70
C MET A 328 1.64 -21.46 3.76
N THR A 329 2.32 -21.29 2.64
CA THR A 329 3.62 -20.58 2.60
C THR A 329 3.50 -19.30 1.80
N SER A 330 4.24 -18.28 2.17
CA SER A 330 4.09 -16.95 1.57
C SER A 330 4.88 -16.73 0.28
N GLY A 331 5.62 -17.74 -0.19
CA GLY A 331 6.47 -17.58 -1.36
C GLY A 331 7.55 -16.50 -1.12
N PHE A 332 7.64 -15.55 -2.03
CA PHE A 332 8.53 -14.39 -1.93
C PHE A 332 7.99 -13.24 -1.06
N LEU A 333 6.74 -13.31 -0.61
CA LEU A 333 6.17 -12.23 0.20
C LEU A 333 6.75 -12.23 1.61
N ASN A 334 7.21 -11.06 2.06
CA ASN A 334 7.56 -10.86 3.47
C ASN A 334 6.29 -10.85 4.34
N PRO A 335 6.41 -10.94 5.69
CA PRO A 335 5.26 -11.09 6.56
C PRO A 335 4.21 -9.98 6.43
N GLN A 336 4.63 -8.72 6.29
CA GLN A 336 3.73 -7.58 6.19
C GLN A 336 2.95 -7.58 4.86
N LYS A 337 3.57 -7.97 3.75
CA LYS A 337 2.88 -8.11 2.46
C LYS A 337 1.98 -9.33 2.44
N ALA A 338 2.42 -10.47 2.98
CA ALA A 338 1.59 -11.65 3.17
C ALA A 338 0.34 -11.33 4.01
N ARG A 339 0.49 -10.50 5.05
CA ARG A 339 -0.63 -10.01 5.87
C ARG A 339 -1.65 -9.23 5.04
N ILE A 340 -1.20 -8.28 4.23
CA ILE A 340 -2.08 -7.48 3.35
C ILE A 340 -2.82 -8.39 2.37
N MET A 341 -2.13 -9.32 1.73
CA MET A 341 -2.75 -10.27 0.79
C MET A 341 -3.81 -11.13 1.49
N LEU A 342 -3.51 -11.64 2.68
CA LEU A 342 -4.48 -12.44 3.46
C LEU A 342 -5.68 -11.59 3.91
N GLN A 343 -5.48 -10.33 4.32
CA GLN A 343 -6.57 -9.43 4.66
C GLN A 343 -7.52 -9.21 3.48
N LEU A 344 -6.98 -9.01 2.29
CA LEU A 344 -7.78 -8.79 1.08
C LEU A 344 -8.51 -10.06 0.63
N ALA A 345 -7.87 -11.22 0.74
CA ALA A 345 -8.51 -12.51 0.47
C ALA A 345 -9.67 -12.79 1.43
N LEU A 346 -9.48 -12.50 2.72
CA LEU A 346 -10.53 -12.63 3.74
C LEU A 346 -11.66 -11.60 3.56
N LEU A 347 -11.35 -10.39 3.09
CA LEU A 347 -12.33 -9.37 2.75
C LEU A 347 -13.27 -9.85 1.63
N GLU A 348 -12.74 -10.53 0.62
CA GLU A 348 -13.50 -11.16 -0.46
C GLU A 348 -14.09 -12.54 -0.09
N ASN A 349 -14.00 -12.92 1.20
CA ASN A 349 -14.54 -14.20 1.72
C ASN A 349 -13.96 -15.45 1.04
N TYR A 350 -12.66 -15.44 0.68
CA TYR A 350 -12.01 -16.62 0.15
C TYR A 350 -11.94 -17.72 1.21
N GLY A 351 -12.26 -18.96 0.82
CA GLY A 351 -12.02 -20.15 1.63
C GLY A 351 -10.54 -20.56 1.61
N ASN A 352 -10.14 -21.42 2.55
CA ASN A 352 -8.75 -21.82 2.75
C ASN A 352 -8.08 -22.43 1.50
N GLU A 353 -8.83 -23.18 0.68
CA GLU A 353 -8.32 -23.72 -0.58
C GLU A 353 -7.90 -22.59 -1.55
N LYS A 354 -8.80 -21.64 -1.78
CA LYS A 354 -8.51 -20.49 -2.65
C LYS A 354 -7.42 -19.59 -2.10
N ILE A 355 -7.30 -19.45 -0.76
CA ILE A 355 -6.21 -18.72 -0.11
C ILE A 355 -4.88 -19.46 -0.35
N ARG A 356 -4.87 -20.80 -0.25
CA ARG A 356 -3.68 -21.61 -0.54
C ARG A 356 -3.22 -21.39 -1.98
N ASP A 357 -4.12 -21.56 -2.96
CA ASP A 357 -3.81 -21.36 -4.39
C ASP A 357 -3.25 -19.95 -4.67
N LEU A 358 -3.78 -18.95 -3.97
CA LEU A 358 -3.33 -17.56 -4.06
C LEU A 358 -1.86 -17.42 -3.63
N PHE A 359 -1.46 -18.06 -2.52
CA PHE A 359 -0.09 -18.00 -2.02
C PHE A 359 0.86 -18.94 -2.76
N ASP A 360 0.41 -20.11 -3.17
CA ASP A 360 1.22 -21.06 -3.98
C ASP A 360 1.56 -20.50 -5.36
N GLY A 361 0.84 -19.50 -5.80
CA GLY A 361 1.09 -18.78 -7.04
C GLY A 361 2.18 -17.69 -6.97
N GLN A 362 2.71 -17.38 -5.76
CA GLN A 362 3.64 -16.26 -5.52
C GLN A 362 5.11 -16.61 -5.72
#